data_dc7bf60dc2decdfe08a85e4733ef3458
#
_entry.id   dc7bf60dc2decdfe08a85e4733ef3458
#
_cell.length_a   1.000
_cell.length_b   1.000
_cell.length_c   1.000
_cell.angle_alpha   90.00
_cell.angle_beta   90.00
_cell.angle_gamma   90.00
#
_symmetry.space_group_name_H-M   'P 1'
#
loop_
_entity.id
_entity.type
_entity.pdbx_description
1 polymer ?
#
loop_
_entity_poly.entity_id
_entity_poly.type
_entity_poly.pdbx_seq_one_letter_code
_entity_poly.pdbx_strand_id
1 'polypeptide(L)'
;MSERRPFHRPQPRHWWAHKPYRAYTVRELSGVAVAVYGAILLVGLFCLWRGPDAYAVYRRILASDWSFVVHAVLLAAVLWHVVTWFEILPKTMPKLILRGLQLPQRQVTAMARLVALVCSAALLIVVVALGAMS
;
A
#
# COMPACT_ATOMS: atom_id res chain seq x y z
N MET A 1 -24.43 44.58 2.17
CA MET A 1 -23.55 43.41 2.35
C MET A 1 -24.42 42.21 2.68
N SER A 2 -24.49 41.21 1.83
CA SER A 2 -25.30 40.01 2.05
C SER A 2 -24.62 39.16 3.14
N GLU A 3 -25.24 39.08 4.33
CA GLU A 3 -24.82 38.13 5.36
C GLU A 3 -25.10 36.70 4.86
N ARG A 4 -24.10 36.09 4.26
CA ARG A 4 -24.18 34.64 3.90
C ARG A 4 -24.23 33.85 5.20
N ARG A 5 -25.39 33.25 5.48
CA ARG A 5 -25.54 32.32 6.60
C ARG A 5 -24.50 31.19 6.45
N PRO A 6 -23.74 30.84 7.51
CA PRO A 6 -22.80 29.74 7.45
C PRO A 6 -23.53 28.44 7.06
N PHE A 7 -23.02 27.74 6.06
CA PHE A 7 -23.59 26.48 5.60
C PHE A 7 -23.26 25.37 6.62
N HIS A 8 -24.23 25.03 7.46
CA HIS A 8 -24.15 23.89 8.35
C HIS A 8 -24.64 22.63 7.64
N ARG A 9 -23.73 21.77 7.18
CA ARG A 9 -24.08 20.46 6.68
C ARG A 9 -24.31 19.54 7.89
N PRO A 10 -25.53 18.98 8.09
CA PRO A 10 -25.76 18.02 9.16
C PRO A 10 -24.86 16.78 8.94
N GLN A 11 -24.11 16.41 9.98
CA GLN A 11 -23.29 15.20 9.95
C GLN A 11 -24.19 13.98 9.90
N PRO A 12 -24.01 13.05 8.93
CA PRO A 12 -24.82 11.85 8.88
C PRO A 12 -24.55 10.99 10.11
N ARG A 13 -25.59 10.69 10.92
CA ARG A 13 -25.48 9.85 12.11
C ARG A 13 -24.93 8.44 11.82
N HIS A 14 -25.14 7.94 10.60
CA HIS A 14 -24.72 6.61 10.13
C HIS A 14 -23.77 6.74 8.94
N TRP A 15 -22.65 7.44 9.13
CA TRP A 15 -21.64 7.64 8.08
C TRP A 15 -21.14 6.32 7.46
N TRP A 16 -21.06 5.24 8.26
CA TRP A 16 -20.64 3.91 7.80
C TRP A 16 -21.63 3.26 6.84
N ALA A 17 -22.90 3.65 6.83
CA ALA A 17 -23.89 3.14 5.89
C ALA A 17 -23.64 3.60 4.44
N HIS A 18 -22.91 4.69 4.24
CA HIS A 18 -22.60 5.22 2.91
C HIS A 18 -21.43 4.47 2.29
N LYS A 19 -21.67 3.84 1.12
CA LYS A 19 -20.67 3.07 0.36
C LYS A 19 -19.35 3.83 0.14
N PRO A 20 -19.32 5.13 -0.25
CA PRO A 20 -18.07 5.87 -0.44
C PRO A 20 -17.22 5.97 0.83
N TYR A 21 -17.84 6.19 1.98
CA TYR A 21 -17.11 6.29 3.26
C TYR A 21 -16.53 4.95 3.68
N ARG A 22 -17.28 3.84 3.50
CA ARG A 22 -16.75 2.50 3.77
C ARG A 22 -15.55 2.17 2.88
N ALA A 23 -15.68 2.43 1.59
CA ALA A 23 -14.59 2.17 0.65
C ALA A 23 -13.33 2.98 1.00
N TYR A 24 -13.51 4.25 1.37
CA TYR A 24 -12.44 5.09 1.87
C TYR A 24 -11.80 4.51 3.12
N THR A 25 -12.59 4.19 4.15
CA THR A 25 -12.08 3.69 5.43
C THR A 25 -11.36 2.35 5.28
N VAL A 26 -11.91 1.41 4.50
CA VAL A 26 -11.26 0.11 4.25
C VAL A 26 -9.90 0.30 3.57
N ARG A 27 -9.82 1.23 2.62
CA ARG A 27 -8.55 1.56 1.97
C ARG A 27 -7.54 2.16 2.95
N GLU A 28 -7.94 3.13 3.79
CA GLU A 28 -7.05 3.72 4.78
C GLU A 28 -6.58 2.69 5.82
N LEU A 29 -7.49 1.82 6.29
CA LEU A 29 -7.16 0.72 7.19
C LEU A 29 -6.19 -0.29 6.56
N SER A 30 -6.24 -0.50 5.25
CA SER A 30 -5.27 -1.37 4.57
C SER A 30 -3.84 -0.82 4.64
N GLY A 31 -3.66 0.50 4.83
CA GLY A 31 -2.35 1.12 5.10
C GLY A 31 -1.72 0.67 6.41
N VAL A 32 -2.54 0.27 7.39
CA VAL A 32 -2.04 -0.31 8.65
C VAL A 32 -1.28 -1.61 8.38
N ALA A 33 -1.74 -2.45 7.43
CA ALA A 33 -1.02 -3.66 7.04
C ALA A 33 0.37 -3.36 6.47
N VAL A 34 0.50 -2.28 5.69
CA VAL A 34 1.81 -1.80 5.19
C VAL A 34 2.72 -1.40 6.35
N ALA A 35 2.18 -0.66 7.32
CA ALA A 35 2.94 -0.24 8.50
C ALA A 35 3.36 -1.43 9.37
N VAL A 36 2.48 -2.40 9.58
CA VAL A 36 2.78 -3.64 10.33
C VAL A 36 3.89 -4.43 9.62
N TYR A 37 3.81 -4.59 8.29
CA TYR A 37 4.85 -5.28 7.55
C TYR A 37 6.18 -4.53 7.61
N GLY A 38 6.16 -3.20 7.49
CA GLY A 38 7.34 -2.36 7.70
C GLY A 38 7.96 -2.54 9.09
N ALA A 39 7.13 -2.63 10.14
CA ALA A 39 7.61 -2.90 11.49
C ALA A 39 8.26 -4.28 11.62
N ILE A 40 7.70 -5.32 10.99
CA ILE A 40 8.30 -6.66 10.95
C ILE A 40 9.70 -6.60 10.33
N LEU A 41 9.87 -5.89 9.22
CA LEU A 41 11.17 -5.73 8.57
C LEU A 41 12.16 -4.95 9.43
N LEU A 42 11.71 -3.88 10.11
CA LEU A 42 12.53 -3.09 11.03
C LEU A 42 13.01 -3.93 12.22
N VAL A 43 12.14 -4.78 12.78
CA VAL A 43 12.53 -5.74 13.84
C VAL A 43 13.60 -6.70 13.32
N GLY A 44 13.45 -7.20 12.08
CA GLY A 44 14.48 -8.05 11.46
C GLY A 44 15.82 -7.35 11.32
N LEU A 45 15.81 -6.10 10.86
CA LEU A 45 17.00 -5.28 10.73
C LEU A 45 17.66 -5.01 12.11
N PHE A 46 16.84 -4.73 13.12
CA PHE A 46 17.32 -4.57 14.50
C PHE A 46 17.93 -5.86 15.05
N CYS A 47 17.30 -7.01 14.82
CA CYS A 47 17.85 -8.31 15.21
C CYS A 47 19.18 -8.61 14.50
N LEU A 48 19.29 -8.26 13.23
CA LEU A 48 20.53 -8.41 12.46
C LEU A 48 21.66 -7.54 13.05
N TRP A 49 21.33 -6.30 13.41
CA TRP A 49 22.29 -5.40 14.08
C TRP A 49 22.72 -5.92 15.46
N ARG A 50 21.81 -6.59 16.20
CA ARG A 50 22.10 -7.20 17.51
C ARG A 50 23.02 -8.41 17.43
N GLY A 51 23.17 -9.02 16.26
CA GLY A 51 24.06 -10.15 16.03
C GLY A 51 23.37 -11.44 15.59
N PRO A 52 24.18 -12.49 15.28
CA PRO A 52 23.67 -13.71 14.63
C PRO A 52 22.65 -14.47 15.46
N ASP A 53 22.81 -14.51 16.80
CA ASP A 53 21.89 -15.24 17.68
C ASP A 53 20.48 -14.60 17.69
N ALA A 54 20.44 -13.27 17.81
CA ALA A 54 19.17 -12.53 17.75
C ALA A 54 18.48 -12.70 16.39
N TYR A 55 19.25 -12.65 15.32
CA TYR A 55 18.71 -12.84 13.97
C TYR A 55 18.25 -14.28 13.73
N ALA A 56 18.93 -15.28 14.30
CA ALA A 56 18.50 -16.68 14.23
C ALA A 56 17.14 -16.91 14.92
N VAL A 57 16.89 -16.23 16.06
CA VAL A 57 15.59 -16.27 16.74
C VAL A 57 14.51 -15.62 15.86
N TYR A 58 14.76 -14.45 15.28
CA TYR A 58 13.86 -13.77 14.38
C TYR A 58 13.48 -14.65 13.17
N ARG A 59 14.46 -15.26 12.50
CA ARG A 59 14.23 -16.18 11.39
C ARG A 59 13.38 -17.40 11.78
N ARG A 60 13.57 -17.94 12.99
CA ARG A 60 12.80 -19.07 13.51
C ARG A 60 11.32 -18.70 13.71
N ILE A 61 11.06 -17.49 14.20
CA ILE A 61 9.70 -16.97 14.33
C ILE A 61 9.06 -16.83 12.95
N LEU A 62 9.79 -16.28 11.97
CA LEU A 62 9.28 -16.13 10.60
C LEU A 62 8.99 -17.48 9.92
N ALA A 63 9.75 -18.52 10.24
CA ALA A 63 9.58 -19.86 9.69
C ALA A 63 8.42 -20.66 10.33
N SER A 64 7.71 -20.09 11.30
CA SER A 64 6.57 -20.77 11.93
C SER A 64 5.32 -20.76 11.06
N ASP A 65 4.48 -21.80 11.17
CA ASP A 65 3.21 -21.91 10.44
C ASP A 65 2.28 -20.72 10.68
N TRP A 66 2.25 -20.21 11.92
CA TRP A 66 1.49 -19.02 12.28
C TRP A 66 1.98 -17.77 11.53
N SER A 67 3.30 -17.63 11.41
CA SER A 67 3.89 -16.53 10.65
C SER A 67 3.49 -16.58 9.18
N PHE A 68 3.44 -17.77 8.58
CA PHE A 68 2.96 -17.94 7.21
C PHE A 68 1.53 -17.41 7.03
N VAL A 69 0.60 -17.73 7.94
CA VAL A 69 -0.77 -17.24 7.89
C VAL A 69 -0.82 -15.72 8.01
N VAL A 70 -0.07 -15.15 8.96
CA VAL A 70 0.01 -13.69 9.14
C VAL A 70 0.54 -13.01 7.88
N HIS A 71 1.61 -13.53 7.29
CA HIS A 71 2.19 -12.97 6.07
C HIS A 71 1.24 -13.08 4.85
N ALA A 72 0.48 -14.17 4.75
CA ALA A 72 -0.52 -14.32 3.69
C ALA A 72 -1.64 -13.25 3.80
N VAL A 73 -2.13 -13.00 5.03
CA VAL A 73 -3.13 -11.96 5.29
C VAL A 73 -2.55 -10.57 5.01
N LEU A 74 -1.35 -10.28 5.49
CA LEU A 74 -0.67 -9.00 5.24
C LEU A 74 -0.44 -8.79 3.74
N LEU A 75 0.00 -9.81 3.01
CA LEU A 75 0.18 -9.75 1.57
C LEU A 75 -1.11 -9.40 0.85
N ALA A 76 -2.22 -10.08 1.19
CA ALA A 76 -3.53 -9.77 0.60
C ALA A 76 -3.95 -8.33 0.88
N ALA A 77 -3.76 -7.84 2.11
CA ALA A 77 -4.09 -6.47 2.50
C ALA A 77 -3.21 -5.42 1.80
N VAL A 78 -1.90 -5.69 1.65
CA VAL A 78 -0.96 -4.82 0.94
C VAL A 78 -1.29 -4.77 -0.56
N LEU A 79 -1.59 -5.91 -1.19
CA LEU A 79 -2.01 -5.94 -2.59
C LEU A 79 -3.30 -5.13 -2.81
N TRP A 80 -4.28 -5.29 -1.92
CA TRP A 80 -5.51 -4.48 -1.93
C TRP A 80 -5.19 -2.99 -1.81
N HIS A 81 -4.33 -2.62 -0.87
CA HIS A 81 -3.88 -1.24 -0.67
C HIS A 81 -3.29 -0.65 -1.96
N VAL A 82 -2.34 -1.35 -2.55
CA VAL A 82 -1.66 -0.91 -3.79
C VAL A 82 -2.66 -0.74 -4.94
N VAL A 83 -3.53 -1.72 -5.17
CA VAL A 83 -4.52 -1.67 -6.26
C VAL A 83 -5.46 -0.47 -6.08
N THR A 84 -5.98 -0.26 -4.87
CA THR A 84 -6.91 0.84 -4.60
C THR A 84 -6.26 2.21 -4.66
N TRP A 85 -4.97 2.33 -4.32
CA TRP A 85 -4.20 3.56 -4.49
C TRP A 85 -3.99 3.92 -5.96
N PHE A 86 -3.67 2.96 -6.82
CA PHE A 86 -3.56 3.21 -8.26
C PHE A 86 -4.86 3.69 -8.90
N GLU A 87 -6.02 3.35 -8.34
CA GLU A 87 -7.31 3.86 -8.81
C GLU A 87 -7.57 5.31 -8.42
N ILE A 88 -6.97 5.76 -7.32
CA ILE A 88 -7.20 7.10 -6.78
C ILE A 88 -6.14 8.09 -7.24
N LEU A 89 -4.91 7.64 -7.42
CA LEU A 89 -3.78 8.47 -7.80
C LEU A 89 -4.11 9.45 -8.95
N PRO A 90 -4.71 9.03 -10.09
CA PRO A 90 -5.03 9.96 -11.17
C PRO A 90 -6.14 10.96 -10.83
N LYS A 91 -6.95 10.69 -9.80
CA LYS A 91 -8.03 11.58 -9.35
C LYS A 91 -7.52 12.70 -8.45
N THR A 92 -6.40 12.48 -7.79
CA THR A 92 -5.76 13.43 -6.87
C THR A 92 -4.64 14.23 -7.53
N MET A 93 -4.14 13.77 -8.67
CA MET A 93 -3.09 14.46 -9.43
C MET A 93 -3.67 15.57 -10.33
N PRO A 94 -2.90 16.64 -10.60
CA PRO A 94 -3.21 17.58 -11.66
C PRO A 94 -3.37 16.86 -13.00
N LYS A 95 -4.19 17.43 -13.89
CA LYS A 95 -4.38 16.88 -15.23
C LYS A 95 -3.04 16.81 -15.97
N LEU A 96 -2.62 15.60 -16.35
CA LEU A 96 -1.40 15.40 -17.11
C LEU A 96 -1.65 15.78 -18.57
N ILE A 97 -0.88 16.76 -19.06
CA ILE A 97 -0.91 17.22 -20.45
C ILE A 97 0.38 16.76 -21.11
N LEU A 98 0.28 15.91 -22.11
CA LEU A 98 1.41 15.47 -22.91
C LEU A 98 1.23 15.96 -24.36
N ARG A 99 2.19 16.74 -24.88
CA ARG A 99 2.15 17.32 -26.23
C ARG A 99 0.84 18.10 -26.52
N GLY A 100 0.31 18.82 -25.54
CA GLY A 100 -0.94 19.58 -25.67
C GLY A 100 -2.23 18.77 -25.54
N LEU A 101 -2.14 17.45 -25.37
CA LEU A 101 -3.28 16.56 -25.17
C LEU A 101 -3.39 16.13 -23.71
N GLN A 102 -4.61 16.21 -23.16
CA GLN A 102 -4.89 15.73 -21.81
C GLN A 102 -4.98 14.20 -21.81
N LEU A 103 -4.13 13.54 -21.01
CA LEU A 103 -4.18 12.10 -20.84
C LEU A 103 -5.43 11.70 -20.02
N PRO A 104 -6.24 10.73 -20.50
CA PRO A 104 -7.36 10.21 -19.75
C PRO A 104 -6.88 9.47 -18.51
N GLN A 105 -7.59 9.62 -17.39
CA GLN A 105 -7.25 9.01 -16.09
C GLN A 105 -7.00 7.50 -16.20
N ARG A 106 -7.77 6.81 -17.05
CA ARG A 106 -7.62 5.36 -17.26
C ARG A 106 -6.25 4.99 -17.83
N GLN A 107 -5.70 5.78 -18.73
CA GLN A 107 -4.36 5.55 -19.28
C GLN A 107 -3.28 5.80 -18.21
N VAL A 108 -3.42 6.87 -17.42
CA VAL A 108 -2.50 7.15 -16.31
C VAL A 108 -2.46 6.00 -15.32
N THR A 109 -3.63 5.47 -14.92
CA THR A 109 -3.72 4.30 -14.04
C THR A 109 -3.06 3.07 -14.65
N ALA A 110 -3.31 2.79 -15.94
CA ALA A 110 -2.75 1.63 -16.63
C ALA A 110 -1.22 1.73 -16.73
N MET A 111 -0.70 2.90 -17.08
CA MET A 111 0.75 3.15 -17.13
C MET A 111 1.40 2.99 -15.75
N ALA A 112 0.80 3.56 -14.70
CA ALA A 112 1.32 3.45 -13.35
C ALA A 112 1.35 1.99 -12.86
N ARG A 113 0.31 1.20 -13.15
CA ARG A 113 0.27 -0.24 -12.84
C ARG A 113 1.34 -1.02 -13.61
N LEU A 114 1.51 -0.72 -14.90
CA LEU A 114 2.55 -1.37 -15.72
C LEU A 114 3.94 -1.08 -15.18
N VAL A 115 4.25 0.18 -14.88
CA VAL A 115 5.55 0.57 -14.30
C VAL A 115 5.77 -0.15 -12.96
N ALA A 116 4.77 -0.18 -12.09
CA ALA A 116 4.87 -0.88 -10.82
C ALA A 116 5.14 -2.38 -10.99
N LEU A 117 4.46 -3.04 -11.93
CA LEU A 117 4.69 -4.46 -12.23
C LEU A 117 6.10 -4.71 -12.76
N VAL A 118 6.56 -3.90 -13.70
CA VAL A 118 7.92 -4.02 -14.27
C VAL A 118 8.99 -3.81 -13.19
N CYS A 119 8.86 -2.75 -12.37
CA CYS A 119 9.79 -2.50 -11.29
C CYS A 119 9.79 -3.62 -10.23
N SER A 120 8.61 -4.15 -9.87
CA SER A 120 8.51 -5.25 -8.92
C SER A 120 9.10 -6.54 -9.47
N ALA A 121 8.86 -6.86 -10.74
CA ALA A 121 9.47 -8.01 -11.40
C ALA A 121 11.00 -7.89 -11.50
N ALA A 122 11.50 -6.72 -11.88
CA ALA A 122 12.93 -6.46 -11.94
C ALA A 122 13.60 -6.63 -10.57
N LEU A 123 12.98 -6.07 -9.51
CA LEU A 123 13.48 -6.22 -8.14
C LEU A 123 13.50 -7.70 -7.70
N LEU A 124 12.43 -8.44 -8.01
CA LEU A 124 12.34 -9.87 -7.68
C LEU A 124 13.44 -10.67 -8.40
N ILE A 125 13.67 -10.41 -9.68
CA ILE A 125 14.74 -11.06 -10.46
C ILE A 125 16.11 -10.78 -9.83
N VAL A 126 16.38 -9.53 -9.46
CA VAL A 126 17.65 -9.15 -8.80
C VAL A 126 17.82 -9.90 -7.48
N VAL A 127 16.79 -9.94 -6.63
CA VAL A 127 16.85 -10.63 -5.34
C VAL A 127 17.08 -12.14 -5.51
N VAL A 128 16.37 -12.78 -6.46
CA VAL A 128 16.54 -14.21 -6.74
C VAL A 128 17.93 -14.50 -7.31
N ALA A 129 18.42 -13.66 -8.23
CA ALA A 129 19.76 -13.83 -8.79
C ALA A 129 20.86 -13.70 -7.74
N LEU A 130 20.77 -12.69 -6.86
CA LEU A 130 21.72 -12.53 -5.75
C LEU A 130 21.65 -13.69 -4.75
N GLY A 131 20.45 -14.18 -4.43
CA GLY A 131 20.27 -15.34 -3.56
C GLY A 131 20.78 -16.66 -4.16
N ALA A 132 20.80 -16.80 -5.50
CA ALA A 132 21.36 -17.96 -6.18
C ALA A 132 22.90 -17.94 -6.28
N MET A 133 23.51 -16.77 -6.05
CA MET A 133 24.98 -16.59 -6.08
C MET A 133 25.64 -16.68 -4.69
N SER A 134 24.86 -16.68 -3.61
CA SER A 134 25.30 -16.79 -2.21
C SER A 134 25.20 -18.21 -1.69
#